data_e9cca428df46a9f1a0a6062e8d482779
#
_entry.id   e9cca428df46a9f1a0a6062e8d482779
#
_cell.length_a   1.000
_cell.length_b   1.000
_cell.length_c   1.000
_cell.angle_alpha   90.00
_cell.angle_beta   90.00
_cell.angle_gamma   90.00
#
_symmetry.space_group_name_H-M   'P 1'
#
loop_
_entity.id
_entity.type
_entity.pdbx_description
1 polymer ?
#
loop_
_entity_poly.entity_id
_entity_poly.type
_entity_poly.pdbx_seq_one_letter_code
_entity_poly.pdbx_strand_id
1 'polypeptide(L)'
;MQSRRKFIKNTGILSAGLMAIQSQVFASEASVFNFPVKDFISKRPPLAERKFTSKAVEAAIVRIKKQIANPELAWLFENCFPNTLDTTVDFEIIDGKPDTYVITGDIDAMWLRDSTAQIWPYLPFVKEDAKLGELVKGVINRQTKCILLDPYANAFYKDFDKVSEWKNDLTKMKPGIHERKWEIDSL
;
A
#
# COMPACT_ATOMS: atom_id res chain seq x y z
N MET A 1 -0.29 -39.57 -0.56
CA MET A 1 -0.83 -38.44 -1.34
C MET A 1 -2.36 -38.54 -1.38
N GLN A 2 -3.07 -37.60 -0.76
CA GLN A 2 -4.54 -37.59 -0.85
C GLN A 2 -4.97 -37.10 -2.25
N SER A 3 -5.92 -37.85 -2.86
CA SER A 3 -6.39 -37.46 -4.19
C SER A 3 -7.19 -36.14 -4.12
N ARG A 4 -7.11 -35.29 -5.16
CA ARG A 4 -7.83 -34.01 -5.28
C ARG A 4 -9.36 -34.19 -5.06
N ARG A 5 -9.94 -35.31 -5.47
CA ARG A 5 -11.36 -35.65 -5.22
C ARG A 5 -11.71 -35.82 -3.74
N LYS A 6 -10.77 -36.37 -2.94
CA LYS A 6 -10.99 -36.60 -1.49
C LYS A 6 -10.88 -35.27 -0.73
N PHE A 7 -9.99 -34.38 -1.18
CA PHE A 7 -9.86 -33.02 -0.66
C PHE A 7 -11.12 -32.17 -0.89
N ILE A 8 -11.63 -32.14 -2.12
CA ILE A 8 -12.86 -31.40 -2.49
C ILE A 8 -14.08 -31.91 -1.74
N LYS A 9 -14.24 -33.25 -1.59
CA LYS A 9 -15.34 -33.81 -0.79
C LYS A 9 -15.26 -33.42 0.68
N ASN A 10 -14.09 -33.45 1.28
CA ASN A 10 -13.94 -33.13 2.70
C ASN A 10 -14.14 -31.63 2.94
N THR A 11 -13.72 -30.77 2.02
CA THR A 11 -13.94 -29.30 2.12
C THR A 11 -15.43 -28.97 1.93
N GLY A 12 -16.13 -29.65 1.03
CA GLY A 12 -17.58 -29.47 0.82
C GLY A 12 -18.42 -29.92 2.03
N ILE A 13 -18.03 -30.98 2.73
CA ILE A 13 -18.72 -31.44 3.96
C ILE A 13 -18.46 -30.46 5.12
N LEU A 14 -17.26 -29.91 5.24
CA LEU A 14 -16.95 -28.89 6.26
C LEU A 14 -17.72 -27.57 6.06
N SER A 15 -17.89 -27.11 4.81
CA SER A 15 -18.67 -25.91 4.51
C SER A 15 -20.18 -26.12 4.73
N ALA A 16 -20.72 -27.30 4.41
CA ALA A 16 -22.12 -27.61 4.69
C ALA A 16 -22.38 -27.75 6.20
N GLY A 17 -21.44 -28.31 6.96
CA GLY A 17 -21.51 -28.39 8.43
C GLY A 17 -21.49 -27.02 9.10
N LEU A 18 -20.69 -26.09 8.62
CA LEU A 18 -20.63 -24.72 9.12
C LEU A 18 -21.92 -23.92 8.85
N MET A 19 -22.56 -24.12 7.69
CA MET A 19 -23.86 -23.49 7.38
C MET A 19 -25.00 -24.05 8.23
N ALA A 20 -25.00 -25.37 8.57
CA ALA A 20 -26.01 -25.96 9.44
C ALA A 20 -25.87 -25.50 10.90
N ILE A 21 -24.68 -25.19 11.37
CA ILE A 21 -24.44 -24.67 12.71
C ILE A 21 -24.91 -23.19 12.79
N GLN A 22 -24.75 -22.42 11.71
CA GLN A 22 -25.25 -21.02 11.69
C GLN A 22 -26.77 -20.91 11.77
N SER A 23 -27.52 -21.87 11.22
CA SER A 23 -28.99 -21.83 11.26
C SER A 23 -29.60 -22.17 12.62
N GLN A 24 -28.88 -22.84 13.51
CA GLN A 24 -29.37 -23.15 14.87
C GLN A 24 -28.96 -22.09 15.92
N VAL A 25 -27.94 -21.26 15.65
CA VAL A 25 -27.48 -20.21 16.58
C VAL A 25 -28.40 -18.98 16.55
N PHE A 26 -29.22 -18.79 15.51
CA PHE A 26 -30.16 -17.66 15.41
C PHE A 26 -31.46 -17.80 16.19
N ALA A 27 -31.70 -18.91 16.89
CA ALA A 27 -32.94 -19.18 17.59
C ALA A 27 -32.85 -19.20 19.13
N SER A 28 -31.69 -18.92 19.72
CA SER A 28 -31.58 -18.78 21.17
C SER A 28 -31.08 -17.41 21.56
N GLU A 29 -31.99 -16.66 22.20
CA GLU A 29 -31.78 -15.48 23.07
C GLU A 29 -30.59 -14.60 22.71
N ALA A 30 -30.91 -13.36 22.28
CA ALA A 30 -29.96 -12.26 22.19
C ALA A 30 -29.30 -12.02 23.56
N SER A 31 -28.33 -12.84 23.93
CA SER A 31 -27.33 -12.45 24.88
C SER A 31 -26.59 -11.29 24.23
N VAL A 32 -26.87 -10.08 24.68
CA VAL A 32 -26.11 -8.89 24.39
C VAL A 32 -24.69 -9.16 24.87
N PHE A 33 -23.88 -9.78 24.02
CA PHE A 33 -22.45 -9.78 24.21
C PHE A 33 -22.02 -8.31 24.12
N ASN A 34 -21.91 -7.71 25.26
CA ASN A 34 -21.32 -6.39 25.42
C ASN A 34 -19.83 -6.55 25.16
N PHE A 35 -19.45 -6.66 23.87
CA PHE A 35 -18.06 -6.47 23.49
C PHE A 35 -17.68 -5.06 23.92
N PRO A 36 -16.57 -4.87 24.64
CA PRO A 36 -16.12 -3.53 24.97
C PRO A 36 -16.10 -2.75 23.64
N VAL A 37 -16.78 -1.59 23.62
CA VAL A 37 -16.71 -0.69 22.47
C VAL A 37 -15.26 -0.34 22.28
N LYS A 38 -14.64 -0.93 21.27
CA LYS A 38 -13.25 -0.68 20.93
C LYS A 38 -13.22 0.74 20.38
N ASP A 39 -12.63 1.66 21.12
CA ASP A 39 -12.44 3.01 20.65
C ASP A 39 -11.51 2.98 19.42
N PHE A 40 -12.09 3.17 18.24
CA PHE A 40 -11.37 3.21 16.98
C PHE A 40 -10.72 4.58 16.79
N ILE A 41 -9.67 4.85 17.58
CA ILE A 41 -8.90 6.09 17.50
C ILE A 41 -7.97 6.03 16.30
N SER A 42 -7.93 7.08 15.50
CA SER A 42 -7.02 7.18 14.36
C SER A 42 -5.56 7.01 14.79
N LYS A 43 -4.80 6.25 14.00
CA LYS A 43 -3.37 5.99 14.17
C LYS A 43 -2.52 6.76 13.16
N ARG A 44 -3.16 7.63 12.36
CA ARG A 44 -2.44 8.47 11.41
C ARG A 44 -1.47 9.41 12.14
N PRO A 45 -0.32 9.74 11.56
CA PRO A 45 0.56 10.75 12.10
C PRO A 45 -0.16 12.10 12.27
N PRO A 46 0.24 12.93 13.25
CA PRO A 46 -0.20 14.31 13.33
C PRO A 46 0.02 15.03 12.00
N LEU A 47 -0.85 15.98 11.65
CA LEU A 47 -0.81 16.65 10.35
C LEU A 47 0.57 17.25 10.01
N ALA A 48 1.25 17.78 11.01
CA ALA A 48 2.58 18.39 10.84
C ALA A 48 3.71 17.37 10.55
N GLU A 49 3.47 16.08 10.83
CA GLU A 49 4.45 15.01 10.64
C GLU A 49 4.21 14.23 9.36
N ARG A 50 3.08 14.48 8.68
CA ARG A 50 2.76 13.81 7.41
C ARG A 50 3.67 14.30 6.30
N LYS A 51 4.16 13.36 5.51
CA LYS A 51 5.04 13.64 4.36
C LYS A 51 4.36 14.46 3.28
N PHE A 52 3.09 14.16 3.02
CA PHE A 52 2.28 14.86 2.03
C PHE A 52 0.80 14.86 2.45
N THR A 53 0.11 15.96 2.22
CA THR A 53 -1.33 16.08 2.48
C THR A 53 -2.04 16.60 1.24
N SER A 54 -3.02 15.86 0.75
CA SER A 54 -3.91 16.24 -0.36
C SER A 54 -5.29 16.58 0.17
N LYS A 55 -5.78 17.79 -0.15
CA LYS A 55 -7.14 18.22 0.24
C LYS A 55 -8.22 17.32 -0.36
N ALA A 56 -8.04 16.88 -1.60
CA ALA A 56 -8.99 16.00 -2.28
C ALA A 56 -9.05 14.62 -1.62
N VAL A 57 -7.90 14.06 -1.24
CA VAL A 57 -7.81 12.77 -0.54
C VAL A 57 -8.43 12.87 0.86
N GLU A 58 -8.13 13.93 1.62
CA GLU A 58 -8.75 14.14 2.95
C GLU A 58 -10.30 14.26 2.85
N ALA A 59 -10.80 15.00 1.87
CA ALA A 59 -12.24 15.08 1.62
C ALA A 59 -12.86 13.73 1.25
N ALA A 60 -12.14 12.92 0.45
CA ALA A 60 -12.58 11.57 0.10
C ALA A 60 -12.61 10.65 1.33
N ILE A 61 -11.63 10.73 2.23
CA ILE A 61 -11.61 9.96 3.48
C ILE A 61 -12.86 10.26 4.30
N VAL A 62 -13.16 11.54 4.52
CA VAL A 62 -14.35 11.95 5.29
C VAL A 62 -15.64 11.45 4.65
N ARG A 63 -15.75 11.57 3.32
CA ARG A 63 -16.94 11.14 2.56
C ARG A 63 -17.15 9.64 2.61
N ILE A 64 -16.11 8.86 2.30
CA ILE A 64 -16.19 7.40 2.20
C ILE A 64 -16.38 6.77 3.58
N LYS A 65 -15.67 7.26 4.59
CA LYS A 65 -15.81 6.79 5.98
C LYS A 65 -17.23 6.85 6.48
N LYS A 66 -18.01 7.89 6.10
CA LYS A 66 -19.44 8.02 6.45
C LYS A 66 -20.33 6.98 5.79
N GLN A 67 -19.91 6.37 4.69
CA GLN A 67 -20.66 5.35 3.94
C GLN A 67 -20.35 3.92 4.42
N ILE A 68 -19.30 3.73 5.20
CA ILE A 68 -18.91 2.43 5.73
C ILE A 68 -19.66 2.18 7.04
N ALA A 69 -20.61 1.25 7.03
CA ALA A 69 -21.44 0.94 8.21
C ALA A 69 -20.65 0.25 9.34
N ASN A 70 -19.65 -0.56 9.01
CA ASN A 70 -18.81 -1.24 10.00
C ASN A 70 -17.75 -0.27 10.55
N PRO A 71 -17.72 0.04 11.86
CA PRO A 71 -16.80 1.01 12.44
C PRO A 71 -15.33 0.58 12.36
N GLU A 72 -15.04 -0.71 12.43
CA GLU A 72 -13.68 -1.22 12.28
C GLU A 72 -13.15 -1.04 10.86
N LEU A 73 -13.97 -1.34 9.85
CA LEU A 73 -13.62 -1.10 8.45
C LEU A 73 -13.47 0.40 8.15
N ALA A 74 -14.33 1.25 8.73
CA ALA A 74 -14.21 2.70 8.60
C ALA A 74 -12.86 3.21 9.18
N TRP A 75 -12.49 2.68 10.34
CA TRP A 75 -11.20 2.97 10.97
C TRP A 75 -10.01 2.44 10.15
N LEU A 76 -10.07 1.20 9.65
CA LEU A 76 -9.04 0.64 8.77
C LEU A 76 -8.87 1.50 7.51
N PHE A 77 -9.97 1.87 6.85
CA PHE A 77 -9.93 2.73 5.68
C PHE A 77 -9.25 4.07 5.98
N GLU A 78 -9.64 4.74 7.07
CA GLU A 78 -9.06 6.02 7.48
C GLU A 78 -7.54 5.96 7.69
N ASN A 79 -7.05 4.83 8.21
CA ASN A 79 -5.62 4.69 8.53
C ASN A 79 -4.79 4.14 7.35
N CYS A 80 -5.37 3.22 6.57
CA CYS A 80 -4.62 2.55 5.49
C CYS A 80 -4.64 3.35 4.20
N PHE A 81 -5.79 3.94 3.82
CA PHE A 81 -5.92 4.62 2.54
C PHE A 81 -4.93 5.78 2.35
N PRO A 82 -4.71 6.69 3.32
CA PRO A 82 -3.74 7.77 3.16
C PRO A 82 -2.30 7.40 3.53
N ASN A 83 -2.03 6.18 4.00
CA ASN A 83 -0.75 5.82 4.60
C ASN A 83 0.46 6.11 3.70
N THR A 84 0.36 5.85 2.41
CA THR A 84 1.44 6.16 1.46
C THR A 84 1.77 7.64 1.45
N LEU A 85 0.77 8.51 1.39
CA LEU A 85 0.98 9.96 1.41
C LEU A 85 1.47 10.43 2.78
N ASP A 86 0.95 9.85 3.85
CA ASP A 86 1.30 10.25 5.21
C ASP A 86 2.76 9.89 5.57
N THR A 87 3.30 8.75 5.08
CA THR A 87 4.52 8.16 5.65
C THR A 87 5.62 7.78 4.67
N THR A 88 5.31 7.48 3.40
CA THR A 88 6.26 6.81 2.49
C THR A 88 6.71 7.64 1.31
N VAL A 89 6.04 8.74 0.99
CA VAL A 89 6.43 9.63 -0.11
C VAL A 89 7.45 10.66 0.35
N ASP A 90 8.38 10.98 -0.52
CA ASP A 90 9.32 12.09 -0.36
C ASP A 90 9.27 12.93 -1.65
N PHE A 91 8.53 14.04 -1.59
CA PHE A 91 8.24 14.91 -2.73
C PHE A 91 9.11 16.14 -2.70
N GLU A 92 9.84 16.39 -3.78
CA GLU A 92 10.76 17.52 -3.95
C GLU A 92 10.61 18.15 -5.35
N ILE A 93 11.11 19.36 -5.49
CA ILE A 93 11.34 19.98 -6.80
C ILE A 93 12.84 20.02 -7.05
N ILE A 94 13.31 19.25 -8.03
CA ILE A 94 14.72 19.16 -8.41
C ILE A 94 14.86 19.78 -9.80
N ASP A 95 15.69 20.79 -9.93
CA ASP A 95 15.93 21.52 -11.19
C ASP A 95 14.63 22.00 -11.85
N GLY A 96 13.69 22.50 -11.04
CA GLY A 96 12.38 23.00 -11.48
C GLY A 96 11.40 21.92 -11.91
N LYS A 97 11.70 20.65 -11.70
CA LYS A 97 10.83 19.50 -12.04
C LYS A 97 10.42 18.73 -10.77
N PRO A 98 9.18 18.26 -10.71
CA PRO A 98 8.75 17.42 -9.60
C PRO A 98 9.50 16.09 -9.61
N ASP A 99 9.88 15.64 -8.44
CA ASP A 99 10.52 14.35 -8.19
C ASP A 99 9.91 13.76 -6.93
N THR A 100 9.45 12.52 -6.99
CA THR A 100 8.85 11.84 -5.84
C THR A 100 9.44 10.46 -5.67
N TYR A 101 10.16 10.29 -4.58
CA TYR A 101 10.63 9.00 -4.13
C TYR A 101 9.57 8.36 -3.24
N VAL A 102 9.30 7.07 -3.42
CA VAL A 102 8.31 6.32 -2.64
C VAL A 102 8.97 5.08 -2.08
N ILE A 103 9.18 5.03 -0.77
CA ILE A 103 9.74 3.83 -0.14
C ILE A 103 8.72 2.69 -0.10
N THR A 104 9.21 1.48 -0.18
CA THR A 104 8.38 0.27 -0.06
C THR A 104 8.27 -0.12 1.40
N GLY A 105 7.23 0.37 2.08
CA GLY A 105 6.97 0.07 3.49
C GLY A 105 8.09 0.52 4.43
N ASP A 106 8.75 -0.42 5.07
CA ASP A 106 9.85 -0.22 6.02
C ASP A 106 11.25 -0.34 5.37
N ILE A 107 11.31 -0.64 4.08
CA ILE A 107 12.56 -0.74 3.33
C ILE A 107 12.85 0.60 2.66
N ASP A 108 14.01 1.21 2.97
CA ASP A 108 14.46 2.47 2.36
C ASP A 108 14.96 2.23 0.92
N ALA A 109 14.04 1.76 0.10
CA ALA A 109 14.23 1.59 -1.33
C ALA A 109 12.90 1.72 -2.08
N MET A 110 12.95 2.08 -3.35
CA MET A 110 11.80 2.25 -4.24
C MET A 110 11.79 1.14 -5.28
N TRP A 111 10.83 0.21 -5.18
CA TRP A 111 10.46 -0.69 -6.26
C TRP A 111 9.53 0.01 -7.24
N LEU A 112 9.73 -0.19 -8.54
CA LEU A 112 8.92 0.50 -9.57
C LEU A 112 7.47 0.02 -9.57
N ARG A 113 7.24 -1.28 -9.45
CA ARG A 113 5.91 -1.88 -9.35
C ARG A 113 5.19 -1.39 -8.10
N ASP A 114 5.84 -1.52 -6.94
CA ASP A 114 5.25 -1.19 -5.64
C ASP A 114 4.89 0.30 -5.56
N SER A 115 5.80 1.18 -5.94
CA SER A 115 5.55 2.63 -5.96
C SER A 115 4.40 3.01 -6.88
N THR A 116 4.24 2.32 -8.01
CA THR A 116 3.10 2.49 -8.90
C THR A 116 1.80 2.08 -8.20
N ALA A 117 1.78 0.87 -7.60
CA ALA A 117 0.60 0.38 -6.88
C ALA A 117 0.22 1.25 -5.68
N GLN A 118 1.22 1.74 -4.93
CA GLN A 118 1.02 2.63 -3.78
C GLN A 118 0.39 3.97 -4.16
N ILE A 119 0.69 4.50 -5.36
CA ILE A 119 0.16 5.79 -5.84
C ILE A 119 -1.13 5.63 -6.62
N TRP A 120 -1.40 4.46 -7.21
CA TRP A 120 -2.58 4.20 -8.04
C TRP A 120 -3.92 4.62 -7.42
N PRO A 121 -4.20 4.38 -6.14
CA PRO A 121 -5.47 4.75 -5.50
C PRO A 121 -5.77 6.25 -5.50
N TYR A 122 -4.76 7.10 -5.67
CA TYR A 122 -4.89 8.55 -5.64
C TYR A 122 -5.10 9.19 -7.02
N LEU A 123 -4.90 8.45 -8.11
CA LEU A 123 -5.06 8.98 -9.48
C LEU A 123 -6.44 9.62 -9.76
N PRO A 124 -7.56 9.10 -9.23
CA PRO A 124 -8.86 9.74 -9.44
C PRO A 124 -8.94 11.17 -8.91
N PHE A 125 -8.10 11.55 -7.96
CA PHE A 125 -8.13 12.84 -7.27
C PHE A 125 -7.20 13.90 -7.86
N VAL A 126 -6.33 13.55 -8.83
CA VAL A 126 -5.33 14.48 -9.37
C VAL A 126 -5.93 15.68 -10.09
N LYS A 127 -7.15 15.55 -10.62
CA LYS A 127 -7.86 16.65 -11.26
C LYS A 127 -8.42 17.67 -10.25
N GLU A 128 -8.64 17.23 -9.02
CA GLU A 128 -9.21 18.04 -7.94
C GLU A 128 -8.12 18.68 -7.07
N ASP A 129 -6.88 18.20 -7.17
CA ASP A 129 -5.74 18.67 -6.38
C ASP A 129 -4.45 18.76 -7.23
N ALA A 130 -4.12 19.97 -7.64
CA ALA A 130 -2.94 20.22 -8.46
C ALA A 130 -1.62 19.79 -7.78
N LYS A 131 -1.52 19.93 -6.43
CA LYS A 131 -0.37 19.46 -5.68
C LYS A 131 -0.20 17.94 -5.78
N LEU A 132 -1.30 17.20 -5.66
CA LEU A 132 -1.28 15.76 -5.87
C LEU A 132 -0.88 15.40 -7.30
N GLY A 133 -1.32 16.19 -8.27
CA GLY A 133 -0.90 16.04 -9.66
C GLY A 133 0.61 16.19 -9.84
N GLU A 134 1.24 17.17 -9.17
CA GLU A 134 2.69 17.35 -9.18
C GLU A 134 3.42 16.18 -8.48
N LEU A 135 2.89 15.67 -7.37
CA LEU A 135 3.44 14.47 -6.72
C LEU A 135 3.44 13.28 -7.69
N VAL A 136 2.33 13.02 -8.38
CA VAL A 136 2.22 11.91 -9.35
C VAL A 136 3.20 12.08 -10.51
N LYS A 137 3.33 13.29 -11.07
CA LYS A 137 4.36 13.60 -12.07
C LYS A 137 5.77 13.32 -11.52
N GLY A 138 6.01 13.68 -10.27
CA GLY A 138 7.26 13.39 -9.59
C GLY A 138 7.59 11.89 -9.55
N VAL A 139 6.60 11.03 -9.26
CA VAL A 139 6.77 9.57 -9.30
C VAL A 139 7.18 9.11 -10.71
N ILE A 140 6.49 9.59 -11.75
CA ILE A 140 6.81 9.24 -13.14
C ILE A 140 8.25 9.68 -13.50
N ASN A 141 8.63 10.90 -13.13
CA ASN A 141 9.98 11.41 -13.36
C ASN A 141 11.03 10.56 -12.65
N ARG A 142 10.79 10.21 -11.38
CA ARG A 142 11.70 9.37 -10.60
C ARG A 142 11.82 7.97 -11.21
N GLN A 143 10.72 7.32 -11.53
CA GLN A 143 10.72 6.01 -12.17
C GLN A 143 11.46 6.05 -13.51
N THR A 144 11.27 7.12 -14.31
CA THR A 144 12.02 7.31 -15.55
C THR A 144 13.53 7.36 -15.31
N LYS A 145 13.99 8.12 -14.30
CA LYS A 145 15.42 8.14 -13.92
C LYS A 145 15.93 6.76 -13.52
N CYS A 146 15.15 6.02 -12.74
CA CYS A 146 15.48 4.65 -12.32
C CYS A 146 15.64 3.72 -13.52
N ILE A 147 14.69 3.72 -14.45
CA ILE A 147 14.74 2.90 -15.68
C ILE A 147 15.94 3.27 -16.55
N LEU A 148 16.27 4.56 -16.67
CA LEU A 148 17.44 5.00 -17.43
C LEU A 148 18.76 4.63 -16.75
N LEU A 149 18.79 4.49 -15.42
CA LEU A 149 19.95 4.01 -14.67
C LEU A 149 20.17 2.52 -14.92
N ASP A 150 19.16 1.69 -14.72
CA ASP A 150 19.18 0.26 -15.00
C ASP A 150 17.75 -0.31 -15.17
N PRO A 151 17.33 -0.65 -16.41
CA PRO A 151 15.99 -1.19 -16.67
C PRO A 151 15.76 -2.60 -16.13
N TYR A 152 16.79 -3.27 -15.64
CA TYR A 152 16.73 -4.62 -15.08
C TYR A 152 16.87 -4.65 -13.56
N ALA A 153 17.01 -3.49 -12.91
CA ALA A 153 17.05 -3.43 -11.46
C ALA A 153 15.63 -3.48 -10.86
N ASN A 154 15.50 -4.15 -9.71
CA ASN A 154 14.24 -4.31 -9.00
C ASN A 154 13.91 -3.07 -8.16
N ALA A 155 14.91 -2.55 -7.44
CA ALA A 155 14.75 -1.45 -6.49
C ALA A 155 15.89 -0.45 -6.53
N PHE A 156 15.58 0.78 -6.16
CA PHE A 156 16.49 1.92 -6.26
C PHE A 156 16.50 2.72 -4.96
N TYR A 157 17.68 3.27 -4.63
CA TYR A 157 17.81 4.25 -3.57
C TYR A 157 17.35 5.66 -4.01
N LYS A 158 17.01 6.50 -3.04
CA LYS A 158 16.80 7.93 -3.31
C LYS A 158 18.08 8.59 -3.82
N ASP A 159 19.20 8.29 -3.16
CA ASP A 159 20.54 8.73 -3.54
C ASP A 159 21.14 7.75 -4.58
N PHE A 160 21.38 8.25 -5.77
CA PHE A 160 21.95 7.45 -6.86
C PHE A 160 23.46 7.19 -6.73
N ASP A 161 24.12 7.81 -5.75
CA ASP A 161 25.53 7.51 -5.44
C ASP A 161 25.67 6.45 -4.34
N LYS A 162 24.56 6.11 -3.65
CA LYS A 162 24.57 5.10 -2.59
C LYS A 162 24.87 3.71 -3.15
N VAL A 163 25.87 3.03 -2.54
CA VAL A 163 26.22 1.66 -2.88
C VAL A 163 25.42 0.67 -2.06
N SER A 164 24.83 -0.33 -2.71
CA SER A 164 24.03 -1.36 -2.06
C SER A 164 24.83 -2.20 -1.08
N GLU A 165 24.24 -2.55 0.05
CA GLU A 165 24.71 -3.59 0.96
C GLU A 165 24.59 -5.01 0.35
N TRP A 166 23.69 -5.20 -0.60
CA TRP A 166 23.45 -6.44 -1.35
C TRP A 166 24.39 -6.64 -2.54
N LYS A 167 25.55 -5.98 -2.54
CA LYS A 167 26.53 -6.05 -3.63
C LYS A 167 27.08 -7.46 -3.92
N ASN A 168 26.80 -8.43 -3.07
CA ASN A 168 27.14 -9.85 -3.26
C ASN A 168 26.09 -10.62 -4.07
N ASP A 169 24.97 -10.01 -4.43
CA ASP A 169 24.04 -10.59 -5.39
C ASP A 169 24.77 -10.91 -6.70
N LEU A 170 24.32 -11.97 -7.39
CA LEU A 170 24.99 -12.55 -8.57
C LEU A 170 25.08 -11.62 -9.78
N THR A 171 24.63 -10.39 -9.67
CA THR A 171 24.59 -9.41 -10.76
C THR A 171 25.45 -8.19 -10.44
N LYS A 172 26.06 -7.59 -11.48
CA LYS A 172 26.77 -6.32 -11.34
C LYS A 172 25.77 -5.19 -11.11
N MET A 173 25.77 -4.60 -9.91
CA MET A 173 24.95 -3.45 -9.57
C MET A 173 25.76 -2.15 -9.66
N LYS A 174 25.13 -1.11 -10.25
CA LYS A 174 25.65 0.26 -10.23
C LYS A 174 25.28 0.93 -8.89
N PRO A 175 25.95 2.02 -8.48
CA PRO A 175 25.47 2.89 -7.43
C PRO A 175 24.03 3.34 -7.72
N GLY A 176 23.25 3.63 -6.67
CA GLY A 176 21.85 3.99 -6.79
C GLY A 176 20.87 2.81 -6.87
N ILE A 177 21.36 1.60 -7.12
CA ILE A 177 20.55 0.38 -7.16
C ILE A 177 20.59 -0.28 -5.80
N HIS A 178 19.43 -0.54 -5.22
CA HIS A 178 19.29 -1.31 -3.98
C HIS A 178 19.37 -2.80 -4.25
N GLU A 179 18.62 -3.29 -5.24
CA GLU A 179 18.51 -4.70 -5.57
C GLU A 179 18.40 -4.92 -7.08
N ARG A 180 19.10 -5.95 -7.58
CA ARG A 180 19.09 -6.41 -8.96
C ARG A 180 19.20 -7.91 -9.04
N LYS A 181 18.07 -8.58 -9.05
CA LYS A 181 17.97 -10.04 -9.11
C LYS A 181 16.73 -10.45 -9.92
N TRP A 182 16.67 -11.71 -10.30
CA TRP A 182 15.48 -12.25 -10.93
C TRP A 182 14.34 -12.41 -9.92
N GLU A 183 13.23 -11.76 -10.18
CA GLU A 183 11.98 -11.88 -9.41
C GLU A 183 10.80 -12.00 -10.36
N ILE A 184 9.94 -13.01 -10.13
CA ILE A 184 8.76 -13.26 -10.98
C ILE A 184 7.79 -12.08 -10.96
N ASP A 185 7.65 -11.43 -9.83
CA ASP A 185 6.71 -10.34 -9.61
C ASP A 185 7.24 -8.96 -9.97
N SER A 186 8.52 -8.85 -10.31
CA SER A 186 9.15 -7.59 -10.74
C SER A 186 9.40 -7.49 -12.25
N LEU A 187 8.77 -8.36 -13.04
CA LEU A 187 8.89 -8.39 -14.50
C LEU A 187 7.90 -7.45 -15.17
#